data_a733bd206349d129480886447f18c9c0
#
_entry.id   a733bd206349d129480886447f18c9c0
#
_cell.length_a   1.000
_cell.length_b   1.000
_cell.length_c   1.000
_cell.angle_alpha   90.00
_cell.angle_beta   90.00
_cell.angle_gamma   90.00
#
_symmetry.space_group_name_H-M   'P 1'
#
loop_
_entity.id
_entity.type
_entity.pdbx_description
1 polymer ?
#
loop_
_entity_poly.entity_id
_entity_poly.type
_entity_poly.pdbx_seq_one_letter_code
_entity_poly.pdbx_strand_id
1 'polypeptide(L)'
;VAIGYNAGNLTQGLYSTAIGINSAVYSQGFESVAIGNGAAQWFQSQYSVAIGSLAAQTNQGSVAVAIGYLAGATGQGNYAIAIGSEAGEFGARIDSINIGRNAGNFQPGTLSVNIGRDAGYTNVATGCVNIGWQAGAFQPSTHCVAIGSSAGRTGARQFSTAIGYLAGEVNMGSQAVALGYNCSATGHYGIAIGNSARASGYNSISIGSNTCDKTGSICISNTVMTAALQNACYIQPIRGVAATTPVMTYDTATSEVRYNSSSLRYKQNVRDVILDSNAIYGLRPTLFDSNEDLTQTDMLGYIAEECGECSKDFAGYTYDDKGFEQAESIDWFKILMYAVEEIKQLRNRIQILEVNSNTS
;
A
#
# COMPACT_ATOMS: atom_id res chain seq x y z
N VAL A 1 -7.73 44.62 29.55
CA VAL A 1 -7.74 44.23 30.99
C VAL A 1 -6.34 43.72 31.34
N ALA A 2 -5.69 44.26 32.39
CA ALA A 2 -4.39 43.76 32.88
C ALA A 2 -4.50 43.49 34.39
N ILE A 3 -4.17 42.29 34.85
CA ILE A 3 -4.22 41.84 36.23
C ILE A 3 -2.98 41.01 36.59
N GLY A 4 -2.12 41.55 37.43
CA GLY A 4 -0.89 40.86 37.86
C GLY A 4 0.36 41.76 37.73
N TYR A 5 1.47 41.29 38.34
CA TYR A 5 2.75 42.03 38.27
C TYR A 5 3.26 41.99 36.82
N ASN A 6 3.59 43.18 36.27
CA ASN A 6 3.99 43.38 34.88
C ASN A 6 2.97 42.86 33.81
N ALA A 7 1.72 42.59 34.15
CA ALA A 7 0.72 42.21 33.15
C ALA A 7 0.43 43.40 32.19
N GLY A 8 0.51 43.17 30.88
CA GLY A 8 0.26 44.17 29.83
C GLY A 8 1.14 45.46 29.94
N ASN A 9 2.38 45.32 30.42
CA ASN A 9 3.19 46.43 30.90
C ASN A 9 3.58 47.44 29.84
N LEU A 10 4.11 47.04 28.69
CA LEU A 10 4.68 48.00 27.72
C LEU A 10 3.69 48.41 26.60
N THR A 11 3.02 47.46 25.97
CA THR A 11 2.06 47.78 24.92
C THR A 11 0.93 46.73 24.92
N GLN A 12 -0.23 47.11 25.47
CA GLN A 12 -1.42 46.27 25.45
C GLN A 12 -2.38 46.70 24.34
N GLY A 13 -2.73 45.82 23.41
CA GLY A 13 -3.66 46.09 22.33
C GLY A 13 -5.08 46.39 22.82
N LEU A 14 -5.87 47.09 22.02
CA LEU A 14 -7.29 47.35 22.33
C LEU A 14 -8.06 46.02 22.45
N TYR A 15 -9.00 45.95 23.37
CA TYR A 15 -9.86 44.77 23.64
C TYR A 15 -9.12 43.51 24.11
N SER A 16 -7.83 43.65 24.49
CA SER A 16 -7.03 42.53 24.92
C SER A 16 -7.12 42.29 26.43
N THR A 17 -6.77 41.08 26.85
CA THR A 17 -6.75 40.62 28.26
C THR A 17 -5.41 40.02 28.61
N ALA A 18 -4.76 40.54 29.68
CA ALA A 18 -3.54 40.00 30.25
C ALA A 18 -3.75 39.68 31.75
N ILE A 19 -3.66 38.44 32.17
CA ILE A 19 -3.86 38.00 33.55
C ILE A 19 -2.71 37.09 33.99
N GLY A 20 -1.99 37.49 35.01
CA GLY A 20 -0.87 36.71 35.57
C GLY A 20 0.43 37.50 35.68
N ILE A 21 1.40 36.95 36.41
CA ILE A 21 2.72 37.54 36.53
C ILE A 21 3.43 37.50 35.18
N ASN A 22 3.97 38.63 34.72
CA ASN A 22 4.66 38.78 33.45
C ASN A 22 3.81 38.29 32.21
N SER A 23 2.50 38.34 32.27
CA SER A 23 1.61 38.05 31.17
C SER A 23 1.61 39.19 30.16
N ALA A 24 1.84 38.93 28.87
CA ALA A 24 1.82 39.89 27.78
C ALA A 24 2.66 41.17 28.08
N VAL A 25 3.87 41.01 28.57
CA VAL A 25 4.72 42.14 29.00
C VAL A 25 5.09 43.06 27.84
N TYR A 26 5.45 42.47 26.70
CA TYR A 26 5.90 43.19 25.52
C TYR A 26 4.97 42.99 24.33
N SER A 27 4.29 44.00 23.88
CA SER A 27 3.48 44.02 22.65
C SER A 27 2.36 42.93 22.59
N GLN A 28 1.29 43.12 23.31
CA GLN A 28 0.07 42.33 23.16
C GLN A 28 -0.77 42.86 21.99
N GLY A 29 -1.15 41.99 21.08
CA GLY A 29 -1.95 42.31 19.91
C GLY A 29 -3.40 42.70 20.23
N PHE A 30 -4.11 43.26 19.26
CA PHE A 30 -5.51 43.63 19.33
C PHE A 30 -6.39 42.33 19.51
N GLU A 31 -7.45 42.44 20.34
CA GLU A 31 -8.39 41.35 20.64
C GLU A 31 -7.70 40.02 21.03
N SER A 32 -6.59 40.07 21.75
CA SER A 32 -5.88 38.88 22.18
C SER A 32 -6.00 38.61 23.66
N VAL A 33 -5.77 37.33 24.05
CA VAL A 33 -5.89 36.86 25.43
C VAL A 33 -4.57 36.23 25.87
N ALA A 34 -4.05 36.65 27.00
CA ALA A 34 -2.89 36.07 27.65
C ALA A 34 -3.18 35.81 29.13
N ILE A 35 -3.28 34.55 29.55
CA ILE A 35 -3.62 34.17 30.94
C ILE A 35 -2.61 33.14 31.45
N GLY A 36 -1.86 33.50 32.47
CA GLY A 36 -0.86 32.63 33.09
C GLY A 36 0.46 33.34 33.36
N ASN A 37 1.34 32.73 34.14
CA ASN A 37 2.67 33.27 34.38
C ASN A 37 3.50 33.23 33.10
N GLY A 38 3.97 34.39 32.62
CA GLY A 38 4.74 34.50 31.38
C GLY A 38 3.98 34.10 30.11
N ALA A 39 2.65 34.01 30.16
CA ALA A 39 1.85 33.75 28.95
C ALA A 39 2.00 34.92 27.97
N ALA A 40 2.31 34.61 26.70
CA ALA A 40 2.53 35.60 25.63
C ALA A 40 3.50 36.74 26.04
N GLN A 41 4.50 36.43 26.83
CA GLN A 41 5.38 37.41 27.44
C GLN A 41 6.01 38.35 26.42
N TRP A 42 6.39 37.84 25.23
CA TRP A 42 7.07 38.55 24.17
C TRP A 42 6.31 38.44 22.84
N PHE A 43 5.76 39.55 22.31
CA PHE A 43 5.20 39.69 20.96
C PHE A 43 4.02 38.73 20.67
N GLN A 44 2.89 38.94 21.31
CA GLN A 44 1.63 38.29 20.96
C GLN A 44 0.95 39.04 19.79
N SER A 45 0.65 38.38 18.69
CA SER A 45 -0.07 38.99 17.57
C SER A 45 -1.59 39.06 17.84
N GLN A 46 -2.32 39.74 16.94
CA GLN A 46 -3.76 39.97 17.06
C GLN A 46 -4.58 38.68 16.99
N TYR A 47 -5.77 38.70 17.62
CA TYR A 47 -6.75 37.64 17.63
C TYR A 47 -6.21 36.29 18.19
N SER A 48 -5.15 36.32 18.95
CA SER A 48 -4.51 35.10 19.45
C SER A 48 -4.83 34.83 20.90
N VAL A 49 -4.74 33.58 21.30
CA VAL A 49 -5.03 33.08 22.67
C VAL A 49 -3.81 32.35 23.23
N ALA A 50 -3.34 32.78 24.40
CA ALA A 50 -2.29 32.13 25.16
C ALA A 50 -2.78 31.88 26.60
N ILE A 51 -3.02 30.62 26.98
CA ILE A 51 -3.52 30.24 28.32
C ILE A 51 -2.64 29.16 28.92
N GLY A 52 -1.99 29.45 30.02
CA GLY A 52 -1.07 28.56 30.71
C GLY A 52 0.26 29.21 31.06
N SER A 53 1.01 28.60 31.97
CA SER A 53 2.36 29.10 32.28
C SER A 53 3.27 28.95 31.07
N LEU A 54 3.89 30.04 30.63
CA LEU A 54 4.79 30.13 29.48
C LEU A 54 4.12 29.74 28.14
N ALA A 55 2.78 29.70 28.08
CA ALA A 55 2.08 29.46 26.80
C ALA A 55 2.38 30.61 25.82
N ALA A 56 2.72 30.30 24.59
CA ALA A 56 3.11 31.27 23.54
C ALA A 56 4.12 32.32 24.04
N GLN A 57 5.05 31.93 24.87
CA GLN A 57 5.94 32.86 25.56
C GLN A 57 6.59 33.86 24.61
N THR A 58 7.00 33.41 23.42
CA THR A 58 7.75 34.22 22.48
C THR A 58 7.19 34.13 21.06
N ASN A 59 6.85 35.26 20.44
CA ASN A 59 6.44 35.39 19.04
C ASN A 59 5.23 34.51 18.66
N GLN A 60 4.06 34.74 19.28
CA GLN A 60 2.83 34.12 18.88
C GLN A 60 2.25 34.74 17.61
N GLY A 61 1.97 33.94 16.60
CA GLY A 61 1.36 34.37 15.34
C GLY A 61 -0.09 34.84 15.48
N SER A 62 -0.62 35.49 14.44
CA SER A 62 -2.01 35.97 14.40
C SER A 62 -2.98 34.79 14.33
N VAL A 63 -4.13 34.92 15.00
CA VAL A 63 -5.21 33.91 15.03
C VAL A 63 -4.74 32.56 15.59
N ALA A 64 -3.62 32.54 16.31
CA ALA A 64 -3.05 31.32 16.86
C ALA A 64 -3.58 31.04 18.28
N VAL A 65 -3.67 29.76 18.64
CA VAL A 65 -4.12 29.28 19.95
C VAL A 65 -3.04 28.46 20.62
N ALA A 66 -2.67 28.85 21.85
CA ALA A 66 -1.73 28.11 22.70
C ALA A 66 -2.36 27.90 24.09
N ILE A 67 -2.67 26.66 24.45
CA ILE A 67 -3.28 26.30 25.74
C ILE A 67 -2.52 25.18 26.43
N GLY A 68 -1.89 25.46 27.56
CA GLY A 68 -1.11 24.52 28.34
C GLY A 68 0.27 25.04 28.75
N TYR A 69 0.96 24.32 29.60
CA TYR A 69 2.33 24.65 30.01
C TYR A 69 3.26 24.55 28.78
N LEU A 70 3.99 25.62 28.47
CA LEU A 70 4.90 25.73 27.31
C LEU A 70 4.23 25.41 25.94
N ALA A 71 2.89 25.45 25.84
CA ALA A 71 2.22 25.27 24.55
C ALA A 71 2.59 26.42 23.59
N GLY A 72 3.06 26.10 22.39
CA GLY A 72 3.48 27.08 21.39
C GLY A 72 4.54 28.08 21.89
N ALA A 73 5.39 27.69 22.85
CA ALA A 73 6.21 28.61 23.63
C ALA A 73 7.14 29.48 22.78
N THR A 74 7.66 28.97 21.66
CA THR A 74 8.63 29.70 20.84
C THR A 74 8.24 29.71 19.37
N GLY A 75 7.92 30.90 18.84
CA GLY A 75 7.73 31.08 17.39
C GLY A 75 6.50 30.36 16.80
N GLN A 76 5.37 30.40 17.50
CA GLN A 76 4.11 29.84 16.98
C GLN A 76 3.65 30.61 15.75
N GLY A 77 3.42 29.90 14.63
CA GLY A 77 2.98 30.48 13.35
C GLY A 77 1.53 30.97 13.37
N ASN A 78 1.15 31.72 12.33
CA ASN A 78 -0.23 32.15 12.14
C ASN A 78 -1.17 30.94 11.99
N TYR A 79 -2.38 31.06 12.53
CA TYR A 79 -3.44 30.05 12.48
C TYR A 79 -3.05 28.71 13.15
N ALA A 80 -1.89 28.64 13.80
CA ALA A 80 -1.44 27.41 14.45
C ALA A 80 -2.18 27.16 15.77
N ILE A 81 -2.49 25.90 16.04
CA ILE A 81 -3.12 25.44 17.28
C ILE A 81 -2.12 24.57 18.07
N ALA A 82 -1.90 24.90 19.33
CA ALA A 82 -1.08 24.15 20.26
C ALA A 82 -1.83 23.96 21.57
N ILE A 83 -2.34 22.76 21.85
CA ILE A 83 -3.11 22.44 23.05
C ILE A 83 -2.51 21.24 23.80
N GLY A 84 -2.04 21.47 25.01
CA GLY A 84 -1.39 20.47 25.84
C GLY A 84 -0.02 20.94 26.34
N SER A 85 0.52 20.24 27.35
CA SER A 85 1.87 20.55 27.85
C SER A 85 2.90 20.33 26.73
N GLU A 86 3.72 21.34 26.44
CA GLU A 86 4.79 21.29 25.45
C GLU A 86 4.31 20.98 24.01
N ALA A 87 3.00 21.19 23.73
CA ALA A 87 2.48 21.03 22.38
C ALA A 87 3.04 22.17 21.47
N GLY A 88 3.63 21.83 20.35
CA GLY A 88 4.19 22.80 19.40
C GLY A 88 5.24 23.75 20.04
N GLU A 89 5.94 23.31 21.05
CA GLU A 89 6.81 24.17 21.89
C GLU A 89 7.84 24.94 21.09
N PHE A 90 8.50 24.29 20.13
CA PHE A 90 9.55 24.91 19.33
C PHE A 90 9.15 25.05 17.85
N GLY A 91 8.63 26.22 17.49
CA GLY A 91 8.40 26.59 16.10
C GLY A 91 7.19 25.92 15.45
N ALA A 92 6.06 25.84 16.15
CA ALA A 92 4.78 25.43 15.53
C ALA A 92 4.52 26.28 14.28
N ARG A 93 4.51 25.65 13.10
CA ARG A 93 4.44 26.38 11.82
C ARG A 93 3.01 26.81 11.48
N ILE A 94 2.88 27.63 10.42
CA ILE A 94 1.61 28.14 9.91
C ILE A 94 0.63 26.97 9.65
N ASP A 95 -0.64 27.16 10.05
CA ASP A 95 -1.74 26.21 9.86
C ASP A 95 -1.48 24.81 10.47
N SER A 96 -0.56 24.68 11.44
CA SER A 96 -0.33 23.41 12.12
C SER A 96 -1.28 23.21 13.30
N ILE A 97 -1.70 21.95 13.53
CA ILE A 97 -2.53 21.56 14.67
C ILE A 97 -1.73 20.58 15.53
N ASN A 98 -1.47 20.94 16.78
CA ASN A 98 -0.69 20.15 17.74
C ASN A 98 -1.52 20.00 19.02
N ILE A 99 -2.11 18.81 19.26
CA ILE A 99 -3.01 18.56 20.40
C ILE A 99 -2.54 17.33 21.18
N GLY A 100 -2.11 17.53 22.41
CA GLY A 100 -1.59 16.49 23.28
C GLY A 100 -0.23 16.86 23.87
N ARG A 101 0.22 16.13 24.91
CA ARG A 101 1.55 16.37 25.48
C ARG A 101 2.63 16.08 24.45
N ASN A 102 3.54 17.03 24.24
CA ASN A 102 4.62 16.96 23.26
C ASN A 102 4.16 16.73 21.81
N ALA A 103 2.91 16.96 21.47
CA ALA A 103 2.45 16.86 20.09
C ALA A 103 3.13 17.95 19.24
N GLY A 104 3.82 17.58 18.16
CA GLY A 104 4.55 18.52 17.31
C GLY A 104 5.58 19.36 18.08
N ASN A 105 6.26 18.80 19.06
CA ASN A 105 7.12 19.56 19.99
C ASN A 105 8.25 20.29 19.26
N PHE A 106 9.00 19.61 18.38
CA PHE A 106 10.14 20.19 17.65
C PHE A 106 9.83 20.33 16.15
N GLN A 107 9.65 21.57 15.69
CA GLN A 107 9.47 21.95 14.28
C GLN A 107 8.39 21.11 13.56
N PRO A 108 7.12 21.14 14.01
CA PRO A 108 6.04 20.52 13.26
C PRO A 108 5.89 21.22 11.90
N GLY A 109 5.63 20.42 10.87
CA GLY A 109 5.49 20.94 9.50
C GLY A 109 4.30 21.89 9.32
N THR A 110 4.38 22.76 8.31
CA THR A 110 3.24 23.57 7.85
C THR A 110 2.09 22.64 7.42
N LEU A 111 0.84 23.01 7.69
CA LEU A 111 -0.36 22.25 7.34
C LEU A 111 -0.37 20.83 7.95
N SER A 112 0.37 20.59 9.03
CA SER A 112 0.43 19.28 9.68
C SER A 112 -0.57 19.17 10.82
N VAL A 113 -1.07 17.94 11.06
CA VAL A 113 -1.96 17.60 12.17
C VAL A 113 -1.28 16.57 13.06
N ASN A 114 -1.01 16.93 14.31
CA ASN A 114 -0.36 16.08 15.31
C ASN A 114 -1.29 15.97 16.53
N ILE A 115 -1.98 14.84 16.69
CA ILE A 115 -2.96 14.63 17.78
C ILE A 115 -2.60 13.39 18.59
N GLY A 116 -2.26 13.57 19.83
CA GLY A 116 -1.85 12.50 20.76
C GLY A 116 -0.54 12.79 21.43
N ARG A 117 -0.21 12.01 22.47
CA ARG A 117 1.07 12.18 23.19
C ARG A 117 2.24 11.81 22.26
N ASP A 118 3.20 12.71 22.13
CA ASP A 118 4.41 12.55 21.30
C ASP A 118 4.08 12.31 19.80
N ALA A 119 2.87 12.64 19.33
CA ALA A 119 2.52 12.57 17.92
C ALA A 119 3.30 13.64 17.13
N GLY A 120 3.95 13.25 16.04
CA GLY A 120 4.78 14.16 15.24
C GLY A 120 5.87 14.88 16.06
N TYR A 121 6.52 14.20 16.99
CA TYR A 121 7.38 14.80 18.00
C TYR A 121 8.54 15.62 17.43
N THR A 122 9.25 15.12 16.40
CA THR A 122 10.39 15.85 15.82
C THR A 122 10.36 15.94 14.29
N ASN A 123 10.70 17.14 13.78
CA ASN A 123 10.98 17.39 12.36
C ASN A 123 9.90 16.84 11.40
N VAL A 124 8.64 17.10 11.73
CA VAL A 124 7.52 16.73 10.83
C VAL A 124 7.61 17.56 9.57
N ALA A 125 7.56 16.92 8.40
CA ALA A 125 7.50 17.63 7.15
C ALA A 125 6.06 18.15 6.86
N THR A 126 5.92 18.96 5.82
CA THR A 126 4.65 19.59 5.43
C THR A 126 3.55 18.58 5.10
N GLY A 127 2.32 18.89 5.51
CA GLY A 127 1.12 18.16 5.12
C GLY A 127 0.96 16.76 5.75
N CYS A 128 1.64 16.48 6.86
CA CYS A 128 1.52 15.20 7.55
C CYS A 128 0.31 15.16 8.50
N VAL A 129 -0.29 13.98 8.62
CA VAL A 129 -1.33 13.68 9.62
C VAL A 129 -0.83 12.59 10.55
N ASN A 130 -0.63 12.92 11.84
CA ASN A 130 -0.12 12.02 12.86
C ASN A 130 -1.12 11.96 14.02
N ILE A 131 -1.87 10.87 14.17
CA ILE A 131 -2.92 10.73 15.18
C ILE A 131 -2.70 9.45 16.00
N GLY A 132 -2.40 9.61 17.28
CA GLY A 132 -2.14 8.51 18.21
C GLY A 132 -0.85 8.70 19.01
N TRP A 133 -0.61 7.82 19.98
CA TRP A 133 0.61 7.86 20.75
C TRP A 133 1.83 7.54 19.87
N GLN A 134 2.81 8.47 19.80
CA GLN A 134 4.02 8.36 18.97
C GLN A 134 3.74 8.11 17.45
N ALA A 135 2.54 8.45 16.95
CA ALA A 135 2.29 8.39 15.52
C ALA A 135 3.18 9.39 14.79
N GLY A 136 3.90 8.96 13.76
CA GLY A 136 4.83 9.79 12.98
C GLY A 136 5.86 10.54 13.84
N ALA A 137 6.30 9.97 14.98
CA ALA A 137 7.05 10.71 15.99
C ALA A 137 8.40 11.23 15.49
N PHE A 138 9.08 10.50 14.61
CA PHE A 138 10.45 10.82 14.22
C PHE A 138 10.60 10.96 12.70
N GLN A 139 10.74 12.21 12.24
CA GLN A 139 11.08 12.57 10.86
C GLN A 139 10.17 11.98 9.77
N PRO A 140 8.84 12.06 9.86
CA PRO A 140 8.01 11.72 8.71
C PRO A 140 8.28 12.69 7.56
N SER A 141 8.40 12.16 6.36
CA SER A 141 8.52 12.97 5.14
C SER A 141 7.17 13.62 4.77
N THR A 142 7.16 14.42 3.70
CA THR A 142 5.97 15.18 3.29
C THR A 142 4.76 14.30 2.96
N HIS A 143 3.57 14.80 3.34
CA HIS A 143 2.27 14.20 3.01
C HIS A 143 2.11 12.76 3.51
N CYS A 144 2.70 12.42 4.67
CA CYS A 144 2.50 11.12 5.30
C CYS A 144 1.24 11.11 6.16
N VAL A 145 0.60 9.95 6.24
CA VAL A 145 -0.51 9.68 7.16
C VAL A 145 -0.09 8.59 8.13
N ALA A 146 -0.14 8.86 9.43
CA ALA A 146 0.16 7.92 10.50
C ALA A 146 -0.97 7.96 11.55
N ILE A 147 -1.82 6.95 11.58
CA ILE A 147 -2.98 6.89 12.49
C ILE A 147 -2.93 5.60 13.31
N GLY A 148 -2.77 5.74 14.60
CA GLY A 148 -2.65 4.63 15.55
C GLY A 148 -1.42 4.76 16.43
N SER A 149 -1.36 3.98 17.50
CA SER A 149 -0.20 4.00 18.39
C SER A 149 1.04 3.48 17.67
N SER A 150 2.10 4.28 17.64
CA SER A 150 3.37 4.03 16.94
C SER A 150 3.24 3.75 15.44
N ALA A 151 2.13 4.17 14.80
CA ALA A 151 2.01 4.11 13.34
C ALA A 151 3.03 5.05 12.68
N GLY A 152 3.72 4.60 11.64
CA GLY A 152 4.71 5.38 10.92
C GLY A 152 5.77 6.04 11.81
N ARG A 153 6.10 5.47 12.96
CA ARG A 153 6.85 6.11 14.03
C ARG A 153 8.20 6.65 13.59
N THR A 154 8.92 5.93 12.74
CA THR A 154 10.29 6.31 12.34
C THR A 154 10.48 6.13 10.83
N GLY A 155 10.93 7.18 10.14
CA GLY A 155 11.36 7.09 8.75
C GLY A 155 10.23 6.81 7.73
N ALA A 156 9.02 7.29 8.00
CA ALA A 156 7.95 7.28 7.02
C ALA A 156 8.34 8.16 5.81
N ARG A 157 8.44 7.56 4.62
CA ARG A 157 8.80 8.31 3.40
C ARG A 157 7.59 9.00 2.80
N GLN A 158 7.85 9.92 1.86
CA GLN A 158 6.81 10.78 1.26
C GLN A 158 5.63 9.96 0.70
N PHE A 159 4.43 10.52 0.89
CA PHE A 159 3.15 9.96 0.47
C PHE A 159 2.84 8.56 1.04
N SER A 160 3.49 8.16 2.14
CA SER A 160 3.18 6.88 2.79
C SER A 160 1.98 6.98 3.72
N THR A 161 1.25 5.87 3.87
CA THR A 161 0.08 5.77 4.75
C THR A 161 0.24 4.58 5.70
N ALA A 162 0.20 4.85 7.01
CA ALA A 162 0.27 3.86 8.07
C ALA A 162 -0.95 3.98 8.98
N ILE A 163 -1.81 2.97 9.02
CA ILE A 163 -3.02 2.99 9.86
C ILE A 163 -3.13 1.70 10.68
N GLY A 164 -3.09 1.83 11.99
CA GLY A 164 -3.16 0.73 12.94
C GLY A 164 -2.05 0.75 13.98
N TYR A 165 -2.13 -0.14 14.97
CA TYR A 165 -1.09 -0.29 15.99
C TYR A 165 0.19 -0.83 15.37
N LEU A 166 1.32 -0.12 15.54
CA LEU A 166 2.63 -0.45 14.94
C LEU A 166 2.60 -0.61 13.41
N ALA A 167 1.59 -0.05 12.72
CA ALA A 167 1.55 -0.10 11.27
C ALA A 167 2.68 0.75 10.68
N GLY A 168 3.50 0.18 9.82
CA GLY A 168 4.63 0.86 9.20
C GLY A 168 5.59 1.50 10.20
N GLU A 169 5.78 0.90 11.38
CA GLU A 169 6.52 1.51 12.51
C GLU A 169 7.89 2.03 12.10
N VAL A 170 8.60 1.32 11.23
CA VAL A 170 9.97 1.66 10.83
C VAL A 170 10.15 1.60 9.32
N ASN A 171 10.79 2.64 8.76
CA ASN A 171 11.29 2.68 7.37
C ASN A 171 10.26 2.34 6.29
N MET A 172 9.10 2.96 6.31
CA MET A 172 8.15 2.81 5.21
C MET A 172 8.74 3.27 3.87
N GLY A 173 8.41 2.55 2.81
CA GLY A 173 8.71 2.97 1.43
C GLY A 173 7.95 4.23 1.02
N SER A 174 8.43 4.94 -0.01
CA SER A 174 7.66 6.05 -0.61
C SER A 174 6.39 5.50 -1.27
N GLN A 175 5.27 6.22 -1.10
CA GLN A 175 3.95 5.85 -1.63
C GLN A 175 3.48 4.46 -1.16
N ALA A 176 4.02 3.98 -0.03
CA ALA A 176 3.67 2.70 0.55
C ALA A 176 2.45 2.80 1.46
N VAL A 177 1.70 1.71 1.56
CA VAL A 177 0.51 1.59 2.43
C VAL A 177 0.69 0.44 3.41
N ALA A 178 0.56 0.73 4.70
CA ALA A 178 0.55 -0.25 5.78
C ALA A 178 -0.75 -0.10 6.59
N LEU A 179 -1.64 -1.07 6.49
CA LEU A 179 -2.95 -1.04 7.13
C LEU A 179 -3.20 -2.29 7.96
N GLY A 180 -3.25 -2.14 9.29
CA GLY A 180 -3.49 -3.24 10.23
C GLY A 180 -2.55 -3.26 11.41
N TYR A 181 -2.58 -4.36 12.19
CA TYR A 181 -1.72 -4.57 13.35
C TYR A 181 -0.31 -4.99 12.91
N ASN A 182 0.73 -4.27 13.34
CA ASN A 182 2.15 -4.61 13.12
C ASN A 182 2.50 -4.96 11.66
N CYS A 183 1.80 -4.36 10.71
CA CYS A 183 2.09 -4.55 9.29
C CYS A 183 3.23 -3.63 8.83
N SER A 184 3.95 -4.02 7.79
CA SER A 184 5.15 -3.31 7.34
C SER A 184 5.23 -3.24 5.82
N ALA A 185 5.28 -2.03 5.26
CA ALA A 185 5.45 -1.79 3.84
C ALA A 185 6.74 -1.00 3.60
N THR A 186 7.89 -1.71 3.58
CA THR A 186 9.21 -1.09 3.40
C THR A 186 9.60 -0.94 1.94
N GLY A 187 8.96 -1.70 1.03
CA GLY A 187 9.12 -1.51 -0.41
C GLY A 187 8.48 -0.21 -0.90
N HIS A 188 9.10 0.46 -1.87
CA HIS A 188 8.46 1.58 -2.58
C HIS A 188 7.21 1.06 -3.30
N TYR A 189 6.10 1.79 -3.22
CA TYR A 189 4.76 1.40 -3.72
C TYR A 189 4.25 0.08 -3.10
N GLY A 190 4.86 -0.38 -2.01
CA GLY A 190 4.45 -1.59 -1.31
C GLY A 190 3.10 -1.42 -0.61
N ILE A 191 2.24 -2.44 -0.68
CA ILE A 191 0.94 -2.45 0.02
C ILE A 191 0.91 -3.64 0.98
N ALA A 192 0.83 -3.37 2.28
CA ALA A 192 0.73 -4.36 3.34
C ALA A 192 -0.58 -4.18 4.10
N ILE A 193 -1.51 -5.10 3.98
CA ILE A 193 -2.83 -5.05 4.62
C ILE A 193 -3.06 -6.32 5.44
N GLY A 194 -3.27 -6.17 6.75
CA GLY A 194 -3.58 -7.28 7.64
C GLY A 194 -2.70 -7.35 8.87
N ASN A 195 -2.86 -8.43 9.66
CA ASN A 195 -2.05 -8.66 10.84
C ASN A 195 -0.66 -9.14 10.43
N SER A 196 0.37 -8.38 10.79
CA SER A 196 1.78 -8.71 10.48
C SER A 196 2.09 -8.90 8.99
N ALA A 197 1.26 -8.35 8.10
CA ALA A 197 1.51 -8.35 6.67
C ALA A 197 2.81 -7.59 6.34
N ARG A 198 3.62 -8.11 5.43
CA ARG A 198 4.90 -7.51 5.03
C ARG A 198 4.98 -7.38 3.51
N ALA A 199 5.15 -6.15 3.01
CA ALA A 199 5.41 -5.83 1.61
C ALA A 199 6.75 -5.11 1.51
N SER A 200 7.83 -5.86 1.31
CA SER A 200 9.19 -5.31 1.27
C SER A 200 9.81 -5.26 -0.13
N GLY A 201 9.22 -5.97 -1.09
CA GLY A 201 9.58 -5.83 -2.50
C GLY A 201 9.08 -4.51 -3.11
N TYR A 202 9.75 -4.02 -4.14
CA TYR A 202 9.26 -2.90 -4.96
C TYR A 202 7.95 -3.29 -5.65
N ASN A 203 6.91 -2.44 -5.62
CA ASN A 203 5.58 -2.75 -6.15
C ASN A 203 4.94 -4.04 -5.61
N SER A 204 5.31 -4.51 -4.42
CA SER A 204 4.75 -5.73 -3.86
C SER A 204 3.45 -5.49 -3.11
N ILE A 205 2.54 -6.48 -3.14
CA ILE A 205 1.26 -6.44 -2.43
C ILE A 205 1.16 -7.64 -1.50
N SER A 206 0.94 -7.40 -0.21
CA SER A 206 0.76 -8.41 0.83
C SER A 206 -0.57 -8.19 1.55
N ILE A 207 -1.53 -9.10 1.38
CA ILE A 207 -2.83 -9.04 2.04
C ILE A 207 -3.02 -10.29 2.90
N GLY A 208 -3.25 -10.10 4.21
CA GLY A 208 -3.33 -11.17 5.20
C GLY A 208 -2.10 -11.23 6.10
N SER A 209 -1.68 -12.40 6.55
CA SER A 209 -0.54 -12.58 7.47
C SER A 209 0.70 -13.13 6.74
N ASN A 210 1.12 -12.53 5.66
CA ASN A 210 2.14 -13.06 4.76
C ASN A 210 3.28 -12.06 4.49
N THR A 211 4.32 -12.53 3.81
CA THR A 211 5.47 -11.73 3.41
C THR A 211 5.60 -11.73 1.89
N CYS A 212 5.57 -10.54 1.30
CA CYS A 212 5.77 -10.31 -0.12
C CYS A 212 7.05 -9.48 -0.31
N ASP A 213 8.19 -10.17 -0.36
CA ASP A 213 9.53 -9.57 -0.39
C ASP A 213 10.12 -9.45 -1.79
N LYS A 214 9.47 -10.01 -2.80
CA LYS A 214 9.93 -9.97 -4.19
C LYS A 214 9.25 -8.83 -4.96
N THR A 215 10.02 -8.22 -5.85
CA THR A 215 9.54 -7.14 -6.73
C THR A 215 8.36 -7.60 -7.57
N GLY A 216 7.32 -6.76 -7.65
CA GLY A 216 6.13 -6.99 -8.47
C GLY A 216 5.24 -8.15 -8.03
N SER A 217 5.53 -8.82 -6.90
CA SER A 217 4.73 -9.97 -6.47
C SER A 217 3.51 -9.59 -5.64
N ILE A 218 2.47 -10.42 -5.74
CA ILE A 218 1.21 -10.29 -5.02
C ILE A 218 1.00 -11.53 -4.15
N CYS A 219 0.83 -11.33 -2.85
CA CYS A 219 0.56 -12.39 -1.88
C CYS A 219 -0.78 -12.12 -1.19
N ILE A 220 -1.75 -12.98 -1.38
CA ILE A 220 -3.06 -12.93 -0.71
C ILE A 220 -3.25 -14.22 0.06
N SER A 221 -3.14 -14.17 1.39
CA SER A 221 -3.23 -15.37 2.23
C SER A 221 -3.63 -15.04 3.66
N ASN A 222 -4.43 -15.91 4.27
CA ASN A 222 -4.71 -15.88 5.71
C ASN A 222 -3.70 -16.72 6.54
N THR A 223 -2.74 -17.36 5.89
CA THR A 223 -1.66 -18.12 6.51
C THR A 223 -0.31 -17.51 6.18
N VAL A 224 0.70 -17.78 7.00
CA VAL A 224 2.06 -17.28 6.76
C VAL A 224 2.59 -17.88 5.46
N MET A 225 2.88 -17.02 4.50
CA MET A 225 3.43 -17.36 3.19
C MET A 225 4.51 -16.34 2.81
N THR A 226 5.51 -16.77 2.05
CA THR A 226 6.56 -15.88 1.51
C THR A 226 6.61 -16.03 -0.01
N ALA A 227 6.70 -14.92 -0.73
CA ALA A 227 6.87 -14.94 -2.17
C ALA A 227 8.21 -15.59 -2.55
N ALA A 228 8.20 -16.57 -3.44
CA ALA A 228 9.42 -17.24 -3.91
C ALA A 228 10.05 -16.52 -5.11
N LEU A 229 9.22 -16.02 -6.03
CA LEU A 229 9.63 -15.43 -7.31
C LEU A 229 9.15 -13.98 -7.45
N GLN A 230 9.84 -13.20 -8.27
CA GLN A 230 9.41 -11.86 -8.70
C GLN A 230 8.24 -11.96 -9.68
N ASN A 231 7.44 -10.89 -9.76
CA ASN A 231 6.32 -10.76 -10.71
C ASN A 231 5.33 -11.95 -10.67
N ALA A 232 5.18 -12.59 -9.51
CA ALA A 232 4.32 -13.75 -9.31
C ALA A 232 3.13 -13.43 -8.41
N CYS A 233 2.01 -14.13 -8.62
CA CYS A 233 0.80 -14.00 -7.82
C CYS A 233 0.58 -15.28 -6.99
N TYR A 234 0.53 -15.13 -5.67
CA TYR A 234 0.32 -16.20 -4.70
C TYR A 234 -1.02 -15.99 -3.98
N ILE A 235 -1.92 -16.97 -4.07
CA ILE A 235 -3.23 -16.91 -3.43
C ILE A 235 -3.46 -18.19 -2.61
N GLN A 236 -3.74 -18.05 -1.29
CA GLN A 236 -4.04 -19.14 -0.37
C GLN A 236 -5.13 -18.73 0.65
N PRO A 237 -5.97 -19.69 1.11
CA PRO A 237 -6.10 -21.04 0.58
C PRO A 237 -6.95 -21.08 -0.69
N ILE A 238 -6.58 -21.96 -1.63
CA ILE A 238 -7.50 -22.35 -2.70
C ILE A 238 -8.10 -23.70 -2.28
N ARG A 239 -9.42 -23.74 -2.12
CA ARG A 239 -10.11 -24.95 -1.67
C ARG A 239 -10.10 -26.04 -2.75
N GLY A 240 -9.52 -27.19 -2.44
CA GLY A 240 -9.68 -28.41 -3.25
C GLY A 240 -11.07 -29.01 -3.06
N VAL A 241 -11.76 -29.29 -4.16
CA VAL A 241 -13.04 -29.98 -4.16
C VAL A 241 -13.02 -31.09 -5.22
N ALA A 242 -13.59 -32.26 -4.90
CA ALA A 242 -13.85 -33.31 -5.89
C ALA A 242 -15.09 -32.87 -6.69
N ALA A 243 -14.91 -32.12 -7.76
CA ALA A 243 -16.01 -31.64 -8.60
C ALA A 243 -15.59 -31.54 -10.06
N THR A 244 -16.55 -31.78 -10.95
CA THR A 244 -16.45 -31.52 -12.39
C THR A 244 -16.69 -30.03 -12.64
N THR A 245 -15.75 -29.19 -12.22
CA THR A 245 -15.87 -27.73 -12.34
C THR A 245 -15.17 -27.20 -13.60
N PRO A 246 -15.56 -26.02 -14.09
CA PRO A 246 -14.85 -25.36 -15.17
C PRO A 246 -13.38 -25.17 -14.86
N VAL A 247 -12.50 -25.33 -15.84
CA VAL A 247 -11.07 -25.03 -15.71
C VAL A 247 -10.88 -23.52 -15.77
N MET A 248 -10.09 -22.97 -14.85
CA MET A 248 -9.64 -21.58 -14.90
C MET A 248 -8.54 -21.43 -15.96
N THR A 249 -8.64 -20.40 -16.76
CA THR A 249 -7.65 -20.04 -17.78
C THR A 249 -7.18 -18.61 -17.55
N TYR A 250 -5.93 -18.34 -17.92
CA TYR A 250 -5.36 -17.01 -17.92
C TYR A 250 -5.19 -16.53 -19.37
N ASP A 251 -5.71 -15.35 -19.65
CA ASP A 251 -5.55 -14.71 -20.96
C ASP A 251 -4.35 -13.75 -20.91
N THR A 252 -3.29 -14.08 -21.62
CA THR A 252 -2.06 -13.29 -21.63
C THR A 252 -2.21 -11.92 -22.31
N ALA A 253 -3.15 -11.79 -23.26
CA ALA A 253 -3.38 -10.54 -23.95
C ALA A 253 -4.15 -9.51 -23.11
N THR A 254 -5.09 -9.97 -22.28
CA THR A 254 -5.94 -9.12 -21.44
C THR A 254 -5.56 -9.13 -19.95
N SER A 255 -4.66 -10.05 -19.54
CA SER A 255 -4.33 -10.33 -18.13
C SER A 255 -5.54 -10.78 -17.30
N GLU A 256 -6.54 -11.38 -17.92
CA GLU A 256 -7.77 -11.81 -17.28
C GLU A 256 -7.70 -13.27 -16.82
N VAL A 257 -8.10 -13.53 -15.57
CA VAL A 257 -8.38 -14.89 -15.09
C VAL A 257 -9.85 -15.18 -15.30
N ARG A 258 -10.17 -16.19 -16.11
CA ARG A 258 -11.54 -16.57 -16.46
C ARG A 258 -11.74 -18.08 -16.42
N TYR A 259 -12.98 -18.54 -16.48
CA TYR A 259 -13.28 -19.96 -16.60
C TYR A 259 -13.89 -20.27 -17.95
N ASN A 260 -13.54 -21.45 -18.49
CA ASN A 260 -14.09 -21.91 -19.76
C ASN A 260 -15.52 -22.40 -19.59
N SER A 261 -16.45 -21.83 -20.36
CA SER A 261 -17.79 -22.39 -20.51
C SER A 261 -17.95 -22.94 -21.93
N SER A 262 -18.55 -24.13 -22.05
CA SER A 262 -18.71 -24.81 -23.35
C SER A 262 -20.17 -25.10 -23.70
N SER A 263 -21.12 -24.45 -23.00
CA SER A 263 -22.54 -24.61 -23.30
C SER A 263 -22.90 -23.98 -24.67
N LEU A 264 -23.79 -24.66 -25.41
CA LEU A 264 -24.34 -24.16 -26.66
C LEU A 264 -24.97 -22.75 -26.54
N ARG A 265 -25.44 -22.38 -25.32
CA ARG A 265 -26.00 -21.06 -25.02
C ARG A 265 -25.01 -19.87 -25.27
N TYR A 266 -23.73 -20.17 -25.29
CA TYR A 266 -22.65 -19.19 -25.47
C TYR A 266 -21.94 -19.35 -26.81
N LYS A 267 -22.48 -20.19 -27.73
CA LYS A 267 -21.89 -20.48 -29.04
C LYS A 267 -22.87 -20.16 -30.16
N GLN A 268 -22.35 -19.67 -31.26
CA GLN A 268 -23.07 -19.42 -32.49
C GLN A 268 -22.28 -20.01 -33.67
N ASN A 269 -22.95 -20.25 -34.79
CA ASN A 269 -22.33 -20.78 -36.02
C ASN A 269 -21.61 -22.12 -35.80
N VAL A 270 -22.16 -22.98 -34.93
CA VAL A 270 -21.61 -24.31 -34.67
C VAL A 270 -21.68 -25.17 -35.93
N ARG A 271 -20.56 -25.72 -36.37
CA ARG A 271 -20.41 -26.53 -37.55
C ARG A 271 -19.45 -27.68 -37.30
N ASP A 272 -19.57 -28.76 -38.04
CA ASP A 272 -18.65 -29.87 -38.02
C ASP A 272 -17.28 -29.46 -38.59
N VAL A 273 -16.21 -30.05 -38.03
CA VAL A 273 -14.84 -29.90 -38.50
C VAL A 273 -14.21 -31.27 -38.71
N ILE A 274 -13.42 -31.39 -39.77
CA ILE A 274 -12.58 -32.57 -40.00
C ILE A 274 -11.18 -32.21 -39.50
N LEU A 275 -10.68 -32.98 -38.53
CA LEU A 275 -9.35 -32.83 -37.98
C LEU A 275 -8.37 -33.78 -38.68
N ASP A 276 -7.19 -33.30 -39.05
CA ASP A 276 -6.08 -34.17 -39.44
C ASP A 276 -5.46 -34.79 -38.18
N SER A 277 -6.05 -35.88 -37.71
CA SER A 277 -5.64 -36.55 -36.47
C SER A 277 -4.23 -37.15 -36.53
N ASN A 278 -3.62 -37.27 -37.74
CA ASN A 278 -2.24 -37.72 -37.86
C ASN A 278 -1.22 -36.76 -37.21
N ALA A 279 -1.59 -35.50 -37.02
CA ALA A 279 -0.71 -34.49 -36.40
C ALA A 279 -0.24 -34.91 -35.00
N ILE A 280 -0.99 -35.75 -34.25
CA ILE A 280 -0.57 -36.22 -32.94
C ILE A 280 0.69 -37.09 -32.96
N TYR A 281 0.97 -37.78 -34.08
CA TYR A 281 2.13 -38.66 -34.20
C TYR A 281 3.45 -37.89 -34.32
N GLY A 282 3.42 -36.58 -34.61
CA GLY A 282 4.55 -35.71 -34.61
C GLY A 282 4.95 -35.20 -33.22
N LEU A 283 4.09 -35.35 -32.21
CA LEU A 283 4.36 -34.89 -30.86
C LEU A 283 5.50 -35.70 -30.21
N ARG A 284 6.53 -34.99 -29.73
CA ARG A 284 7.72 -35.57 -29.11
C ARG A 284 7.81 -35.23 -27.62
N PRO A 285 7.51 -36.18 -26.71
CA PRO A 285 7.76 -35.96 -25.29
C PRO A 285 9.24 -35.67 -25.01
N THR A 286 9.52 -34.68 -24.17
CA THR A 286 10.85 -34.15 -23.91
C THR A 286 11.06 -33.98 -22.42
N LEU A 287 12.29 -34.22 -21.92
CA LEU A 287 12.72 -33.76 -20.61
C LEU A 287 13.43 -32.41 -20.76
N PHE A 288 13.13 -31.47 -19.86
CA PHE A 288 13.74 -30.16 -19.84
C PHE A 288 13.90 -29.59 -18.44
N ASP A 289 14.78 -28.64 -18.27
CA ASP A 289 14.98 -27.87 -17.06
C ASP A 289 14.41 -26.45 -17.24
N SER A 290 13.91 -25.85 -16.15
CA SER A 290 13.41 -24.49 -16.18
C SER A 290 14.56 -23.48 -16.20
N ASN A 291 14.53 -22.51 -17.11
CA ASN A 291 15.46 -21.38 -17.14
C ASN A 291 15.19 -20.37 -16.02
N GLU A 292 13.95 -20.29 -15.51
CA GLU A 292 13.54 -19.32 -14.50
C GLU A 292 13.62 -19.86 -13.08
N ASP A 293 13.34 -21.17 -12.91
CA ASP A 293 13.38 -21.84 -11.62
C ASP A 293 14.35 -23.04 -11.67
N LEU A 294 15.58 -22.81 -11.26
CA LEU A 294 16.66 -23.80 -11.27
C LEU A 294 16.41 -25.01 -10.34
N THR A 295 15.35 -25.04 -9.57
CA THR A 295 14.93 -26.20 -8.77
C THR A 295 14.05 -27.16 -9.56
N GLN A 296 13.54 -26.76 -10.72
CA GLN A 296 12.71 -27.57 -11.61
C GLN A 296 13.60 -28.20 -12.71
N THR A 297 14.04 -29.41 -12.46
CA THR A 297 14.86 -30.19 -13.38
C THR A 297 14.15 -31.48 -13.80
N ASP A 298 14.53 -32.04 -14.94
CA ASP A 298 13.98 -33.29 -15.48
C ASP A 298 12.45 -33.27 -15.64
N MET A 299 11.87 -32.12 -15.99
CA MET A 299 10.42 -31.98 -16.21
C MET A 299 10.01 -32.65 -17.51
N LEU A 300 9.05 -33.56 -17.45
CA LEU A 300 8.47 -34.19 -18.63
C LEU A 300 7.39 -33.30 -19.25
N GLY A 301 7.51 -32.97 -20.52
CA GLY A 301 6.53 -32.18 -21.24
C GLY A 301 6.75 -32.18 -22.75
N TYR A 302 6.12 -31.22 -23.41
CA TYR A 302 6.32 -30.93 -24.83
C TYR A 302 6.87 -29.50 -24.98
N ILE A 303 7.48 -29.21 -26.11
CA ILE A 303 7.94 -27.87 -26.48
C ILE A 303 6.86 -27.21 -27.34
N ALA A 304 6.45 -25.98 -27.00
CA ALA A 304 5.34 -25.29 -27.65
C ALA A 304 5.57 -25.08 -29.15
N GLU A 305 6.77 -24.72 -29.52
CA GLU A 305 7.18 -24.52 -30.94
C GLU A 305 7.05 -25.83 -31.72
N GLU A 306 7.55 -26.96 -31.18
CA GLU A 306 7.45 -28.28 -31.83
C GLU A 306 5.98 -28.73 -31.96
N CYS A 307 5.16 -28.43 -30.95
CA CYS A 307 3.72 -28.69 -31.02
C CYS A 307 3.06 -27.86 -32.13
N GLY A 308 3.43 -26.59 -32.25
CA GLY A 308 2.93 -25.67 -33.29
C GLY A 308 3.32 -26.11 -34.70
N GLU A 309 4.50 -26.74 -34.88
CA GLU A 309 4.92 -27.36 -36.15
C GLU A 309 4.06 -28.57 -36.53
N CYS A 310 3.63 -29.38 -35.55
CA CYS A 310 2.73 -30.51 -35.80
C CYS A 310 1.31 -30.03 -36.23
N SER A 311 0.78 -29.06 -35.53
CA SER A 311 -0.47 -28.36 -35.85
C SER A 311 -0.52 -27.02 -35.15
N LYS A 312 -0.91 -25.94 -35.86
CA LYS A 312 -1.16 -24.64 -35.24
C LYS A 312 -2.16 -24.68 -34.09
N ASP A 313 -3.04 -25.67 -34.08
CA ASP A 313 -4.01 -25.87 -33.00
C ASP A 313 -3.39 -26.33 -31.70
N PHE A 314 -2.18 -26.92 -31.70
CA PHE A 314 -1.55 -27.51 -30.52
C PHE A 314 -0.79 -26.51 -29.67
N ALA A 315 -0.57 -25.27 -30.16
CA ALA A 315 0.06 -24.22 -29.42
C ALA A 315 -0.83 -22.99 -29.23
N GLY A 316 -0.64 -22.29 -28.12
CA GLY A 316 -1.10 -20.92 -27.94
C GLY A 316 0.00 -19.95 -28.35
N TYR A 317 -0.36 -18.88 -29.02
CA TYR A 317 0.58 -17.94 -29.61
C TYR A 317 0.47 -16.55 -28.96
N THR A 318 1.62 -15.89 -28.85
CA THR A 318 1.78 -14.46 -28.51
C THR A 318 2.48 -13.75 -29.66
N TYR A 319 2.54 -12.42 -29.58
CA TYR A 319 3.27 -11.59 -30.54
C TYR A 319 4.42 -10.89 -29.82
N ASP A 320 5.62 -10.93 -30.40
CA ASP A 320 6.74 -10.16 -29.90
C ASP A 320 6.58 -8.65 -30.13
N ASP A 321 7.51 -7.84 -29.60
CA ASP A 321 7.52 -6.37 -29.76
C ASP A 321 7.57 -5.89 -31.23
N LYS A 322 7.92 -6.78 -32.15
CA LYS A 322 7.99 -6.52 -33.59
C LYS A 322 6.78 -7.05 -34.35
N GLY A 323 5.84 -7.70 -33.64
CA GLY A 323 4.61 -8.25 -34.20
C GLY A 323 4.78 -9.65 -34.83
N PHE A 324 5.87 -10.37 -34.58
CA PHE A 324 6.03 -11.76 -35.00
C PHE A 324 5.33 -12.72 -34.05
N GLU A 325 4.57 -13.68 -34.63
CA GLU A 325 3.88 -14.72 -33.88
C GLU A 325 4.89 -15.71 -33.30
N GLN A 326 4.78 -16.00 -32.00
CA GLN A 326 5.60 -16.95 -31.27
C GLN A 326 4.74 -17.93 -30.51
N ALA A 327 5.06 -19.22 -30.55
CA ALA A 327 4.42 -20.22 -29.71
C ALA A 327 4.89 -20.05 -28.26
N GLU A 328 3.94 -19.90 -27.34
CA GLU A 328 4.23 -19.61 -25.92
C GLU A 328 3.70 -20.69 -24.97
N SER A 329 2.66 -21.39 -25.38
CA SER A 329 1.99 -22.36 -24.51
C SER A 329 1.44 -23.53 -25.34
N ILE A 330 1.04 -24.61 -24.63
CA ILE A 330 0.48 -25.82 -25.25
C ILE A 330 -1.03 -25.83 -25.01
N ASP A 331 -1.83 -26.03 -26.08
CA ASP A 331 -3.27 -26.24 -25.96
C ASP A 331 -3.61 -27.73 -25.80
N TRP A 332 -3.50 -28.18 -24.55
CA TRP A 332 -3.78 -29.56 -24.17
C TRP A 332 -5.20 -30.04 -24.55
N PHE A 333 -6.19 -29.15 -24.52
CA PHE A 333 -7.56 -29.52 -24.89
C PHE A 333 -7.71 -29.82 -26.36
N LYS A 334 -7.04 -29.07 -27.22
CA LYS A 334 -7.04 -29.35 -28.66
C LYS A 334 -6.26 -30.62 -28.98
N ILE A 335 -5.07 -30.83 -28.38
CA ILE A 335 -4.35 -32.10 -28.51
C ILE A 335 -5.24 -33.28 -28.13
N LEU A 336 -5.99 -33.19 -27.02
CA LEU A 336 -6.94 -34.24 -26.61
C LEU A 336 -8.06 -34.45 -27.63
N MET A 337 -8.61 -33.40 -28.26
CA MET A 337 -9.63 -33.54 -29.31
C MET A 337 -9.09 -34.30 -30.52
N TYR A 338 -7.87 -34.02 -30.97
CA TYR A 338 -7.22 -34.73 -32.06
C TYR A 338 -6.93 -36.20 -31.70
N ALA A 339 -6.49 -36.47 -30.47
CA ALA A 339 -6.28 -37.82 -29.97
C ALA A 339 -7.59 -38.64 -29.93
N VAL A 340 -8.68 -38.05 -29.49
CA VAL A 340 -10.01 -38.69 -29.50
C VAL A 340 -10.48 -39.02 -30.94
N GLU A 341 -10.22 -38.09 -31.88
CA GLU A 341 -10.57 -38.35 -33.28
C GLU A 341 -9.75 -39.48 -33.91
N GLU A 342 -8.44 -39.55 -33.64
CA GLU A 342 -7.59 -40.67 -34.07
C GLU A 342 -8.06 -41.99 -33.50
N ILE A 343 -8.39 -42.05 -32.19
CA ILE A 343 -8.92 -43.28 -31.57
C ILE A 343 -10.20 -43.74 -32.33
N LYS A 344 -11.10 -42.83 -32.73
CA LYS A 344 -12.31 -43.19 -33.53
C LYS A 344 -11.93 -43.74 -34.91
N GLN A 345 -10.96 -43.11 -35.59
CA GLN A 345 -10.49 -43.60 -36.87
C GLN A 345 -9.81 -44.97 -36.78
N LEU A 346 -8.96 -45.18 -35.80
CA LEU A 346 -8.33 -46.48 -35.51
C LEU A 346 -9.38 -47.55 -35.23
N ARG A 347 -10.40 -47.26 -34.44
CA ARG A 347 -11.51 -48.19 -34.17
C ARG A 347 -12.21 -48.60 -35.45
N ASN A 348 -12.53 -47.65 -36.33
CA ASN A 348 -13.16 -47.95 -37.62
C ASN A 348 -12.26 -48.81 -38.49
N ARG A 349 -10.96 -48.54 -38.57
CA ARG A 349 -10.00 -49.36 -39.33
C ARG A 349 -9.93 -50.80 -38.80
N ILE A 350 -9.89 -50.99 -37.48
CA ILE A 350 -9.90 -52.29 -36.83
C ILE A 350 -11.18 -53.05 -37.19
N GLN A 351 -12.35 -52.44 -37.10
CA GLN A 351 -13.63 -53.06 -37.47
C GLN A 351 -13.66 -53.53 -38.93
N ILE A 352 -13.13 -52.75 -39.86
CA ILE A 352 -13.02 -53.13 -41.26
C ILE A 352 -12.09 -54.36 -41.43
N LEU A 353 -10.97 -54.39 -40.74
CA LEU A 353 -10.04 -55.49 -40.77
C LEU A 353 -10.64 -56.81 -40.18
N GLU A 354 -11.36 -56.70 -39.09
CA GLU A 354 -12.07 -57.81 -38.47
C GLU A 354 -13.17 -58.42 -39.38
N VAL A 355 -13.94 -57.56 -40.06
CA VAL A 355 -14.93 -58.04 -41.05
C VAL A 355 -14.26 -58.73 -42.19
N ASN A 356 -13.18 -58.21 -42.76
CA ASN A 356 -12.46 -58.82 -43.87
C ASN A 356 -11.77 -60.14 -43.49
N SER A 357 -11.32 -60.30 -42.28
CA SER A 357 -10.70 -61.53 -41.78
C SER A 357 -11.70 -62.65 -41.52
N ASN A 358 -12.96 -62.30 -41.21
CA ASN A 358 -14.02 -63.29 -41.01
C ASN A 358 -14.73 -63.71 -42.36
N THR A 359 -14.39 -63.09 -43.46
CA THR A 359 -14.91 -63.39 -44.82
C THR A 359 -13.91 -64.08 -45.70
N SER A 360 -12.68 -64.31 -45.25
CA SER A 360 -11.63 -65.09 -45.90
C SER A 360 -11.48 -66.48 -45.27
#